data_0551ad85d3e28a5f997cec7387e523ef
#
_entry.id   0551ad85d3e28a5f997cec7387e523ef
#
_cell.length_a   1.000
_cell.length_b   1.000
_cell.length_c   1.000
_cell.angle_alpha   90.00
_cell.angle_beta   90.00
_cell.angle_gamma   90.00
#
_symmetry.space_group_name_H-M   'P 1'
#
loop_
_entity.id
_entity.type
_entity.pdbx_description
1 polymer ?
#
loop_
_entity_poly.entity_id
_entity_poly.type
_entity_poly.pdbx_seq_one_letter_code
_entity_poly.pdbx_strand_id
1 'polypeptide(L)'
;MFSKINTILDTIDAYVWGIPLIVLILAVGLFLTIRLKGVQFTNLGRAFKYIFKDETDGKHGEVSSFAALCTALSATIGTGNIVGVATAIVSGGPGALFWMWLAALVGTATKYSECLLAVKFRQVDEDGHVVGGPFNYIEHGMGPKWKWLAKIFAFFGIGVGLLGIGTFTQVNGISSAVNNFFDSNNAWTVSLFGRTYSWTVVISCLILTFCVALVLIGGIQRISKVAQVIVPFMAATYFLAGILIILFNITDVPAAILTIVQSAFGLKAAAGGALGAMVVAMQKGIARGIFSNEAGLGSAPIAAAAARTNEPVRQGLVSMTATFIDTIIICSITGIAIVLTGAYDMGLEGVAVTTKAFQIGLPFPDGVASFILMLCLVFFAFTTILGWDYYSERCLEYLTNGKKKCIKAYRWIYILCVFIGPYMTVSAVWTIADIFNGLMAIPNLIALVALSGVVAKETKDYLDRIKKKEID
;
A
#
# COMPACT_ATOMS: atom_id res chain seq x y z
N MET A 1 7.65 -29.84 11.34
CA MET A 1 7.06 -28.76 12.16
C MET A 1 6.71 -27.55 11.31
N PHE A 2 7.64 -26.98 10.54
CA PHE A 2 7.41 -25.79 9.69
C PHE A 2 6.31 -26.00 8.61
N SER A 3 6.23 -27.16 7.97
CA SER A 3 5.18 -27.43 6.97
C SER A 3 3.76 -27.38 7.58
N LYS A 4 3.57 -27.90 8.78
CA LYS A 4 2.27 -27.81 9.49
C LYS A 4 1.90 -26.37 9.84
N ILE A 5 2.87 -25.53 10.23
CA ILE A 5 2.64 -24.11 10.52
C ILE A 5 2.21 -23.39 9.26
N ASN A 6 2.90 -23.59 8.14
CA ASN A 6 2.52 -22.99 6.86
C ASN A 6 1.10 -23.42 6.43
N THR A 7 0.75 -24.70 6.54
CA THR A 7 -0.61 -25.18 6.22
C THR A 7 -1.68 -24.50 7.09
N ILE A 8 -1.40 -24.26 8.37
CA ILE A 8 -2.33 -23.56 9.27
C ILE A 8 -2.45 -22.09 8.85
N LEU A 9 -1.34 -21.42 8.58
CA LEU A 9 -1.33 -20.03 8.12
C LEU A 9 -2.08 -19.87 6.80
N ASP A 10 -1.82 -20.72 5.82
CA ASP A 10 -2.50 -20.71 4.52
C ASP A 10 -4.01 -20.96 4.66
N THR A 11 -4.42 -21.83 5.60
CA THR A 11 -5.84 -22.06 5.91
C THR A 11 -6.49 -20.82 6.49
N ILE A 12 -5.83 -20.15 7.45
CA ILE A 12 -6.34 -18.91 8.05
C ILE A 12 -6.43 -17.81 7.00
N ASP A 13 -5.41 -17.67 6.17
CA ASP A 13 -5.37 -16.67 5.08
C ASP A 13 -6.52 -16.87 4.09
N ALA A 14 -6.76 -18.11 3.68
CA ALA A 14 -7.87 -18.47 2.79
C ALA A 14 -9.25 -18.09 3.37
N TYR A 15 -9.42 -18.15 4.69
CA TYR A 15 -10.63 -17.68 5.35
C TYR A 15 -10.68 -16.14 5.44
N VAL A 16 -9.59 -15.51 5.80
CA VAL A 16 -9.50 -14.05 5.98
C VAL A 16 -9.69 -13.34 4.64
N TRP A 17 -8.93 -13.73 3.61
CA TRP A 17 -9.05 -13.20 2.25
C TRP A 17 -10.02 -13.97 1.37
N GLY A 18 -10.94 -14.69 2.00
CA GLY A 18 -12.04 -15.35 1.31
C GLY A 18 -13.00 -14.37 0.64
N ILE A 19 -13.93 -14.92 -0.16
CA ILE A 19 -14.99 -14.15 -0.84
C ILE A 19 -15.71 -13.16 0.09
N PRO A 20 -16.03 -13.48 1.37
CA PRO A 20 -16.75 -12.53 2.22
C PRO A 20 -16.05 -11.20 2.45
N LEU A 21 -14.74 -11.18 2.73
CA LEU A 21 -13.99 -9.94 2.93
C LEU A 21 -13.85 -9.15 1.64
N ILE A 22 -13.56 -9.83 0.53
CA ILE A 22 -13.46 -9.19 -0.80
C ILE A 22 -14.78 -8.51 -1.17
N VAL A 23 -15.90 -9.21 -0.99
CA VAL A 23 -17.24 -8.65 -1.23
C VAL A 23 -17.52 -7.48 -0.30
N LEU A 24 -17.15 -7.59 0.98
CA LEU A 24 -17.34 -6.49 1.94
C LEU A 24 -16.57 -5.23 1.53
N ILE A 25 -15.31 -5.37 1.15
CA ILE A 25 -14.47 -4.22 0.73
C ILE A 25 -15.05 -3.55 -0.52
N LEU A 26 -15.39 -4.34 -1.55
CA LEU A 26 -15.97 -3.81 -2.78
C LEU A 26 -17.36 -3.20 -2.54
N ALA A 27 -18.20 -3.85 -1.73
CA ALA A 27 -19.53 -3.35 -1.40
C ALA A 27 -19.47 -2.02 -0.64
N VAL A 28 -18.57 -1.89 0.33
CA VAL A 28 -18.37 -0.62 1.07
C VAL A 28 -17.84 0.45 0.13
N GLY A 29 -16.87 0.15 -0.72
CA GLY A 29 -16.35 1.10 -1.72
C GLY A 29 -17.42 1.55 -2.71
N LEU A 30 -18.23 0.63 -3.22
CA LEU A 30 -19.36 0.94 -4.12
C LEU A 30 -20.44 1.75 -3.39
N PHE A 31 -20.80 1.35 -2.17
CA PHE A 31 -21.77 2.08 -1.34
C PHE A 31 -21.32 3.52 -1.10
N LEU A 32 -20.05 3.75 -0.74
CA LEU A 32 -19.49 5.09 -0.56
C LEU A 32 -19.45 5.86 -1.88
N THR A 33 -19.08 5.21 -2.99
CA THR A 33 -19.10 5.82 -4.32
C THR A 33 -20.48 6.35 -4.68
N ILE A 34 -21.53 5.57 -4.48
CA ILE A 34 -22.92 5.96 -4.77
C ILE A 34 -23.37 7.06 -3.81
N ARG A 35 -23.11 6.89 -2.50
CA ARG A 35 -23.52 7.84 -1.45
C ARG A 35 -22.88 9.22 -1.61
N LEU A 36 -21.64 9.26 -2.08
CA LEU A 36 -20.86 10.49 -2.32
C LEU A 36 -20.98 10.99 -3.76
N LYS A 37 -21.91 10.42 -4.56
CA LYS A 37 -22.18 10.82 -5.96
C LYS A 37 -20.92 10.78 -6.83
N GLY A 38 -20.09 9.78 -6.66
CA GLY A 38 -18.88 9.61 -7.45
C GLY A 38 -17.84 10.70 -7.20
N VAL A 39 -17.62 11.09 -5.94
CA VAL A 39 -16.68 12.16 -5.55
C VAL A 39 -15.29 11.99 -6.16
N GLN A 40 -14.82 10.76 -6.28
CA GLN A 40 -13.52 10.41 -6.87
C GLN A 40 -13.43 10.71 -8.38
N PHE A 41 -14.55 10.75 -9.08
CA PHE A 41 -14.60 11.11 -10.51
C PHE A 41 -14.84 12.61 -10.70
N THR A 42 -15.79 13.16 -9.96
CA THR A 42 -16.22 14.56 -10.11
C THR A 42 -15.25 15.58 -9.56
N ASN A 43 -14.41 15.18 -8.59
CA ASN A 43 -13.48 16.08 -7.91
C ASN A 43 -11.99 15.69 -8.05
N LEU A 44 -11.64 14.75 -8.93
CA LEU A 44 -10.26 14.31 -9.12
C LEU A 44 -9.33 15.47 -9.55
N GLY A 45 -9.76 16.29 -10.49
CA GLY A 45 -8.97 17.46 -10.92
C GLY A 45 -8.73 18.47 -9.79
N ARG A 46 -9.72 18.68 -8.92
CA ARG A 46 -9.58 19.52 -7.71
C ARG A 46 -8.63 18.88 -6.70
N ALA A 47 -8.68 17.57 -6.54
CA ALA A 47 -7.80 16.83 -5.67
C ALA A 47 -6.34 17.01 -6.06
N PHE A 48 -6.01 16.88 -7.34
CA PHE A 48 -4.66 17.14 -7.85
C PHE A 48 -4.22 18.60 -7.67
N LYS A 49 -5.13 19.58 -7.87
CA LYS A 49 -4.82 20.98 -7.61
C LYS A 49 -4.45 21.22 -6.13
N TYR A 50 -5.14 20.56 -5.20
CA TYR A 50 -4.90 20.71 -3.77
C TYR A 50 -3.59 20.07 -3.27
N ILE A 51 -3.00 19.14 -4.01
CA ILE A 51 -1.68 18.58 -3.68
C ILE A 51 -0.62 19.68 -3.61
N PHE A 52 -0.68 20.65 -4.56
CA PHE A 52 0.33 21.70 -4.71
C PHE A 52 -0.08 23.06 -4.14
N LYS A 53 -1.27 23.15 -3.54
CA LYS A 53 -1.78 24.37 -2.91
C LYS A 53 -1.85 24.18 -1.40
N ASP A 54 -0.88 24.70 -0.67
CA ASP A 54 -0.89 24.69 0.79
C ASP A 54 -2.07 25.52 1.32
N GLU A 55 -2.63 25.10 2.45
CA GLU A 55 -3.62 25.84 3.21
C GLU A 55 -2.90 26.82 4.13
N THR A 56 -3.04 28.13 3.85
CA THR A 56 -2.34 29.19 4.58
C THR A 56 -2.81 29.36 6.04
N ASP A 57 -4.03 28.89 6.35
CA ASP A 57 -4.70 29.09 7.63
C ASP A 57 -4.78 27.83 8.52
N GLY A 58 -4.13 26.74 8.13
CA GLY A 58 -4.11 25.49 8.90
C GLY A 58 -3.41 25.65 10.24
N LYS A 59 -4.18 25.80 11.33
CA LYS A 59 -3.64 26.00 12.70
C LYS A 59 -3.19 24.70 13.38
N HIS A 60 -3.74 23.56 12.97
CA HIS A 60 -3.52 22.28 13.63
C HIS A 60 -2.97 21.24 12.65
N GLY A 61 -1.92 20.55 13.06
CA GLY A 61 -1.25 19.49 12.29
C GLY A 61 0.27 19.58 12.39
N GLU A 62 0.95 18.46 12.16
CA GLU A 62 2.41 18.33 12.30
C GLU A 62 3.15 18.57 10.97
N VAL A 63 2.51 18.27 9.84
CA VAL A 63 3.11 18.29 8.50
C VAL A 63 2.16 18.92 7.48
N SER A 64 2.69 19.41 6.32
CA SER A 64 1.84 19.92 5.24
C SER A 64 0.96 18.82 4.62
N SER A 65 -0.13 19.19 3.91
CA SER A 65 -0.99 18.22 3.20
C SER A 65 -0.19 17.40 2.17
N PHE A 66 0.74 18.03 1.47
CA PHE A 66 1.66 17.35 0.56
C PHE A 66 2.58 16.36 1.30
N ALA A 67 3.14 16.76 2.45
CA ALA A 67 3.97 15.87 3.26
C ALA A 67 3.20 14.67 3.81
N ALA A 68 1.96 14.89 4.25
CA ALA A 68 1.07 13.81 4.68
C ALA A 68 0.73 12.85 3.51
N LEU A 69 0.48 13.38 2.31
CA LEU A 69 0.29 12.57 1.11
C LEU A 69 1.55 11.76 0.77
N CYS A 70 2.73 12.41 0.77
CA CYS A 70 4.00 11.69 0.52
C CYS A 70 4.27 10.61 1.56
N THR A 71 3.91 10.85 2.84
CA THR A 71 4.01 9.84 3.89
C THR A 71 3.02 8.69 3.64
N ALA A 72 1.80 8.97 3.20
CA ALA A 72 0.86 7.93 2.81
C ALA A 72 1.33 7.16 1.57
N LEU A 73 1.82 7.85 0.54
CA LEU A 73 2.39 7.22 -0.66
C LEU A 73 3.65 6.41 -0.34
N SER A 74 4.46 6.85 0.63
CA SER A 74 5.64 6.08 1.06
C SER A 74 5.27 4.74 1.66
N ALA A 75 4.15 4.65 2.35
CA ALA A 75 3.65 3.40 2.92
C ALA A 75 3.00 2.49 1.86
N THR A 76 2.32 3.07 0.85
CA THR A 76 1.57 2.33 -0.17
C THR A 76 2.43 1.89 -1.36
N ILE A 77 3.29 2.78 -1.90
CA ILE A 77 4.16 2.45 -3.04
C ILE A 77 5.36 1.63 -2.54
N GLY A 78 5.25 0.32 -2.62
CA GLY A 78 6.22 -0.63 -2.08
C GLY A 78 6.42 -1.86 -2.97
N THR A 79 6.79 -2.98 -2.34
CA THR A 79 6.89 -4.27 -3.04
C THR A 79 5.58 -4.70 -3.67
N GLY A 80 4.44 -4.23 -3.16
CA GLY A 80 3.11 -4.50 -3.70
C GLY A 80 2.96 -4.12 -5.18
N ASN A 81 3.50 -2.97 -5.57
CA ASN A 81 3.40 -2.43 -6.93
C ASN A 81 4.26 -3.19 -7.96
N ILE A 82 5.29 -3.86 -7.52
CA ILE A 82 6.25 -4.58 -8.40
C ILE A 82 6.06 -6.08 -8.25
N VAL A 83 6.32 -6.61 -7.04
CA VAL A 83 6.24 -8.04 -6.74
C VAL A 83 4.80 -8.50 -6.58
N GLY A 84 3.95 -7.69 -5.91
CA GLY A 84 2.55 -8.01 -5.69
C GLY A 84 1.76 -8.11 -6.99
N VAL A 85 1.93 -7.16 -7.91
CA VAL A 85 1.32 -7.19 -9.25
C VAL A 85 1.78 -8.40 -10.05
N ALA A 86 3.08 -8.69 -10.05
CA ALA A 86 3.63 -9.87 -10.71
C ALA A 86 3.01 -11.15 -10.15
N THR A 87 2.95 -11.29 -8.83
CA THR A 87 2.35 -12.45 -8.16
C THR A 87 0.86 -12.59 -8.49
N ALA A 88 0.11 -11.47 -8.54
CA ALA A 88 -1.30 -11.50 -8.92
C ALA A 88 -1.49 -12.02 -10.35
N ILE A 89 -0.67 -11.55 -11.30
CA ILE A 89 -0.78 -11.93 -12.71
C ILE A 89 -0.32 -13.38 -12.92
N VAL A 90 0.76 -13.82 -12.28
CA VAL A 90 1.25 -15.21 -12.40
C VAL A 90 0.23 -16.20 -11.82
N SER A 91 -0.37 -15.88 -10.66
CA SER A 91 -1.29 -16.80 -9.97
C SER A 91 -2.75 -16.67 -10.41
N GLY A 92 -3.17 -15.50 -10.89
CA GLY A 92 -4.56 -15.19 -11.27
C GLY A 92 -4.75 -14.97 -12.78
N GLY A 93 -3.67 -15.04 -13.57
CA GLY A 93 -3.67 -14.68 -15.00
C GLY A 93 -3.67 -13.16 -15.21
N PRO A 94 -3.50 -12.71 -16.47
CA PRO A 94 -3.51 -11.27 -16.85
C PRO A 94 -4.74 -10.52 -16.38
N GLY A 95 -5.89 -11.17 -16.25
CA GLY A 95 -7.14 -10.60 -15.79
C GLY A 95 -7.11 -10.08 -14.35
N ALA A 96 -6.16 -10.50 -13.53
CA ALA A 96 -5.98 -9.99 -12.19
C ALA A 96 -5.78 -8.45 -12.18
N LEU A 97 -5.09 -7.91 -13.18
CA LEU A 97 -4.87 -6.47 -13.31
C LEU A 97 -6.19 -5.70 -13.52
N PHE A 98 -7.13 -6.23 -14.30
CA PHE A 98 -8.46 -5.62 -14.46
C PHE A 98 -9.21 -5.51 -13.13
N TRP A 99 -9.16 -6.56 -12.30
CA TRP A 99 -9.79 -6.56 -11.00
C TRP A 99 -9.08 -5.65 -9.98
N MET A 100 -7.76 -5.45 -10.12
CA MET A 100 -7.03 -4.42 -9.37
C MET A 100 -7.56 -3.01 -9.72
N TRP A 101 -7.77 -2.70 -11.01
CA TRP A 101 -8.33 -1.42 -11.44
C TRP A 101 -9.72 -1.19 -10.87
N LEU A 102 -10.59 -2.20 -10.94
CA LEU A 102 -11.95 -2.09 -10.41
C LEU A 102 -11.93 -1.82 -8.90
N ALA A 103 -11.11 -2.56 -8.15
CA ALA A 103 -10.95 -2.37 -6.71
C ALA A 103 -10.43 -0.97 -6.39
N ALA A 104 -9.46 -0.45 -7.14
CA ALA A 104 -8.91 0.89 -6.96
C ALA A 104 -9.93 2.00 -7.23
N LEU A 105 -10.75 1.84 -8.28
CA LEU A 105 -11.78 2.83 -8.62
C LEU A 105 -12.80 3.02 -7.48
N VAL A 106 -13.29 1.93 -6.90
CA VAL A 106 -14.21 2.01 -5.75
C VAL A 106 -13.46 2.32 -4.46
N GLY A 107 -12.25 1.79 -4.31
CA GLY A 107 -11.36 2.03 -3.17
C GLY A 107 -10.95 3.51 -3.01
N THR A 108 -10.93 4.28 -4.09
CA THR A 108 -10.66 5.72 -4.04
C THR A 108 -11.69 6.49 -3.21
N ALA A 109 -12.98 6.13 -3.30
CA ALA A 109 -14.03 6.70 -2.44
C ALA A 109 -13.88 6.26 -0.97
N THR A 110 -13.42 5.03 -0.76
CA THR A 110 -13.10 4.52 0.57
C THR A 110 -11.95 5.32 1.19
N LYS A 111 -10.84 5.48 0.47
CA LYS A 111 -9.67 6.27 0.90
C LYS A 111 -10.05 7.72 1.21
N TYR A 112 -10.87 8.34 0.38
CA TYR A 112 -11.42 9.67 0.63
C TYR A 112 -12.12 9.73 2.00
N SER A 113 -13.04 8.78 2.23
CA SER A 113 -13.87 8.75 3.44
C SER A 113 -13.04 8.50 4.70
N GLU A 114 -12.08 7.58 4.65
CA GLU A 114 -11.15 7.26 5.73
C GLU A 114 -10.36 8.51 6.16
N CYS A 115 -9.76 9.19 5.21
CA CYS A 115 -8.89 10.33 5.48
C CYS A 115 -9.67 11.57 5.94
N LEU A 116 -10.89 11.77 5.42
CA LEU A 116 -11.80 12.79 5.92
C LEU A 116 -12.13 12.55 7.40
N LEU A 117 -12.55 11.32 7.75
CA LEU A 117 -12.89 10.97 9.12
C LEU A 117 -11.68 11.09 10.06
N ALA A 118 -10.49 10.74 9.59
CA ALA A 118 -9.29 10.84 10.39
C ALA A 118 -8.96 12.28 10.79
N VAL A 119 -9.10 13.23 9.88
CA VAL A 119 -8.91 14.66 10.18
C VAL A 119 -10.03 15.19 11.08
N LYS A 120 -11.28 14.77 10.82
CA LYS A 120 -12.44 15.24 11.59
C LYS A 120 -12.41 14.82 13.06
N PHE A 121 -11.97 13.60 13.33
CA PHE A 121 -11.98 13.01 14.68
C PHE A 121 -10.60 12.89 15.32
N ARG A 122 -9.56 13.54 14.74
CA ARG A 122 -8.24 13.57 15.34
C ARG A 122 -8.24 14.31 16.67
N GLN A 123 -7.31 13.93 17.52
CA GLN A 123 -7.01 14.64 18.76
C GLN A 123 -5.69 15.40 18.60
N VAL A 124 -5.65 16.60 19.10
CA VAL A 124 -4.44 17.44 19.13
C VAL A 124 -4.18 17.74 20.59
N ASP A 125 -3.02 17.39 21.11
CA ASP A 125 -2.63 17.70 22.48
C ASP A 125 -2.10 19.13 22.62
N GLU A 126 -1.76 19.53 23.86
CA GLU A 126 -1.26 20.89 24.18
C GLU A 126 0.08 21.20 23.49
N ASP A 127 0.90 20.19 23.20
CA ASP A 127 2.17 20.31 22.50
C ASP A 127 2.00 20.35 20.96
N GLY A 128 0.76 20.28 20.46
CA GLY A 128 0.45 20.24 19.03
C GLY A 128 0.66 18.87 18.38
N HIS A 129 0.91 17.82 19.16
CA HIS A 129 1.04 16.45 18.67
C HIS A 129 -0.33 15.91 18.27
N VAL A 130 -0.38 15.24 17.11
CA VAL A 130 -1.62 14.75 16.51
C VAL A 130 -1.73 13.25 16.60
N VAL A 131 -2.83 12.79 17.20
CA VAL A 131 -3.22 11.37 17.19
C VAL A 131 -4.54 11.24 16.44
N GLY A 132 -4.55 10.48 15.37
CA GLY A 132 -5.73 10.26 14.53
C GLY A 132 -5.61 9.02 13.67
N GLY A 133 -6.75 8.59 13.17
CA GLY A 133 -6.86 7.38 12.38
C GLY A 133 -8.12 6.58 12.74
N PRO A 134 -8.25 5.32 12.29
CA PRO A 134 -9.43 4.51 12.56
C PRO A 134 -9.76 4.34 14.01
N PHE A 135 -8.78 4.15 14.88
CA PHE A 135 -9.01 4.01 16.31
C PHE A 135 -9.69 5.26 16.90
N ASN A 136 -9.37 6.46 16.41
CA ASN A 136 -9.99 7.70 16.86
C ASN A 136 -11.43 7.85 16.35
N TYR A 137 -11.68 7.67 15.05
CA TYR A 137 -13.05 7.84 14.56
C TYR A 137 -13.98 6.67 14.94
N ILE A 138 -13.43 5.48 15.27
CA ILE A 138 -14.21 4.41 15.88
C ILE A 138 -14.61 4.81 17.32
N GLU A 139 -13.66 5.24 18.15
CA GLU A 139 -13.95 5.57 19.56
C GLU A 139 -14.77 6.86 19.70
N HIS A 140 -14.42 7.93 18.98
CA HIS A 140 -15.05 9.24 19.13
C HIS A 140 -16.18 9.49 18.12
N GLY A 141 -16.11 8.92 16.93
CA GLY A 141 -17.14 9.06 15.91
C GLY A 141 -18.34 8.14 16.12
N MET A 142 -18.09 6.85 16.42
CA MET A 142 -19.15 5.87 16.71
C MET A 142 -19.56 5.88 18.20
N GLY A 143 -18.72 6.42 19.07
CA GLY A 143 -18.94 6.57 20.50
C GLY A 143 -18.16 5.59 21.39
N PRO A 144 -18.07 5.87 22.70
CA PRO A 144 -17.18 5.15 23.63
C PRO A 144 -17.47 3.64 23.76
N LYS A 145 -18.69 3.21 23.44
CA LYS A 145 -19.08 1.79 23.44
C LYS A 145 -18.30 0.97 22.41
N TRP A 146 -17.72 1.60 21.39
CA TRP A 146 -16.97 0.96 20.33
C TRP A 146 -15.44 0.95 20.54
N LYS A 147 -14.99 1.41 21.71
CA LYS A 147 -13.56 1.42 22.08
C LYS A 147 -12.86 0.05 21.93
N TRP A 148 -13.58 -1.04 22.18
CA TRP A 148 -13.05 -2.38 21.98
C TRP A 148 -12.68 -2.64 20.52
N LEU A 149 -13.51 -2.15 19.56
CA LEU A 149 -13.25 -2.30 18.13
C LEU A 149 -12.04 -1.46 17.70
N ALA A 150 -11.89 -0.25 18.26
CA ALA A 150 -10.72 0.61 18.05
C ALA A 150 -9.42 -0.07 18.53
N LYS A 151 -9.47 -0.76 19.70
CA LYS A 151 -8.32 -1.52 20.21
C LYS A 151 -7.97 -2.72 19.32
N ILE A 152 -8.97 -3.42 18.77
CA ILE A 152 -8.74 -4.52 17.81
C ILE A 152 -8.06 -4.00 16.57
N PHE A 153 -8.52 -2.89 15.99
CA PHE A 153 -7.86 -2.24 14.86
C PHE A 153 -6.39 -1.93 15.17
N ALA A 154 -6.14 -1.27 16.30
CA ALA A 154 -4.78 -0.86 16.68
C ALA A 154 -3.86 -2.06 16.94
N PHE A 155 -4.37 -3.15 17.52
CA PHE A 155 -3.62 -4.38 17.72
C PHE A 155 -3.17 -5.00 16.38
N PHE A 156 -4.08 -5.13 15.42
CA PHE A 156 -3.73 -5.63 14.10
C PHE A 156 -2.81 -4.67 13.34
N GLY A 157 -2.98 -3.35 13.48
CA GLY A 157 -2.10 -2.35 12.89
C GLY A 157 -0.64 -2.47 13.37
N ILE A 158 -0.41 -2.81 14.63
CA ILE A 158 0.93 -3.13 15.14
C ILE A 158 1.47 -4.39 14.46
N GLY A 159 0.65 -5.43 14.33
CA GLY A 159 1.04 -6.69 13.70
C GLY A 159 1.42 -6.52 12.23
N VAL A 160 0.67 -5.72 11.46
CA VAL A 160 0.98 -5.39 10.07
C VAL A 160 2.33 -4.68 9.95
N GLY A 161 2.60 -3.71 10.84
CA GLY A 161 3.89 -3.00 10.85
C GLY A 161 5.05 -3.92 11.18
N LEU A 162 4.96 -4.68 12.27
CA LEU A 162 6.08 -5.50 12.76
C LEU A 162 6.35 -6.76 11.96
N LEU A 163 5.30 -7.45 11.49
CA LEU A 163 5.41 -8.80 10.95
C LEU A 163 4.91 -8.93 9.50
N GLY A 164 4.39 -7.84 8.93
CA GLY A 164 3.73 -7.86 7.64
C GLY A 164 4.34 -6.88 6.63
N ILE A 165 3.46 -6.06 6.06
CA ILE A 165 3.78 -5.08 5.01
C ILE A 165 4.90 -4.12 5.46
N GLY A 166 4.92 -3.74 6.74
CA GLY A 166 5.84 -2.72 7.23
C GLY A 166 7.30 -3.15 7.25
N THR A 167 7.58 -4.44 7.43
CA THR A 167 8.97 -4.92 7.61
C THR A 167 9.30 -6.07 6.68
N PHE A 168 8.83 -7.27 6.99
CA PHE A 168 9.32 -8.52 6.40
C PHE A 168 9.16 -8.59 4.89
N THR A 169 8.00 -8.20 4.35
CA THR A 169 7.76 -8.24 2.91
C THR A 169 8.65 -7.26 2.15
N GLN A 170 8.87 -6.07 2.70
CA GLN A 170 9.69 -5.04 2.07
C GLN A 170 11.18 -5.42 2.10
N VAL A 171 11.67 -5.81 3.26
CA VAL A 171 13.09 -6.16 3.44
C VAL A 171 13.44 -7.39 2.61
N ASN A 172 12.54 -8.37 2.55
CA ASN A 172 12.70 -9.55 1.70
C ASN A 172 12.72 -9.17 0.22
N GLY A 173 11.82 -8.26 -0.21
CA GLY A 173 11.80 -7.74 -1.58
C GLY A 173 13.11 -7.02 -1.95
N ILE A 174 13.64 -6.16 -1.07
CA ILE A 174 14.93 -5.47 -1.28
C ILE A 174 16.06 -6.49 -1.41
N SER A 175 16.14 -7.40 -0.44
CA SER A 175 17.23 -8.41 -0.41
C SER A 175 17.21 -9.30 -1.65
N SER A 176 16.02 -9.72 -2.09
CA SER A 176 15.86 -10.52 -3.31
C SER A 176 16.26 -9.74 -4.56
N ALA A 177 15.87 -8.47 -4.68
CA ALA A 177 16.22 -7.65 -5.84
C ALA A 177 17.72 -7.37 -5.91
N VAL A 178 18.34 -7.03 -4.79
CA VAL A 178 19.79 -6.80 -4.70
C VAL A 178 20.56 -8.09 -5.00
N ASN A 179 20.12 -9.23 -4.45
CA ASN A 179 20.75 -10.51 -4.71
C ASN A 179 20.63 -10.92 -6.18
N ASN A 180 19.46 -10.78 -6.78
CA ASN A 180 19.25 -11.10 -8.20
C ASN A 180 20.10 -10.23 -9.13
N PHE A 181 20.43 -9.00 -8.73
CA PHE A 181 21.25 -8.12 -9.54
C PHE A 181 22.76 -8.37 -9.37
N PHE A 182 23.24 -8.53 -8.12
CA PHE A 182 24.69 -8.62 -7.84
C PHE A 182 25.24 -10.03 -7.73
N ASP A 183 24.41 -11.02 -7.37
CA ASP A 183 24.83 -12.42 -7.12
C ASP A 183 23.71 -13.41 -7.45
N SER A 184 23.19 -13.34 -8.68
CA SER A 184 22.08 -14.19 -9.16
C SER A 184 22.35 -15.69 -9.02
N ASN A 185 23.61 -16.10 -9.06
CA ASN A 185 24.04 -17.49 -8.96
C ASN A 185 24.35 -17.92 -7.52
N ASN A 186 24.20 -17.04 -6.53
CA ASN A 186 24.59 -17.25 -5.13
C ASN A 186 26.02 -17.80 -5.00
N ALA A 187 26.94 -17.22 -5.76
CA ALA A 187 28.34 -17.65 -5.77
C ALA A 187 29.10 -17.23 -4.51
N TRP A 188 28.68 -16.14 -3.88
CA TRP A 188 29.34 -15.58 -2.71
C TRP A 188 28.46 -15.75 -1.47
N THR A 189 28.67 -16.85 -0.75
CA THR A 189 27.79 -17.29 0.33
C THR A 189 28.44 -17.33 1.70
N VAL A 190 27.63 -17.25 2.74
CA VAL A 190 27.99 -17.40 4.16
C VAL A 190 26.98 -18.30 4.86
N SER A 191 27.46 -19.16 5.75
CA SER A 191 26.57 -19.97 6.59
C SER A 191 26.27 -19.24 7.90
N LEU A 192 25.00 -18.93 8.13
CA LEU A 192 24.49 -18.29 9.36
C LEU A 192 23.32 -19.12 9.90
N PHE A 193 23.35 -19.44 11.20
CA PHE A 193 22.28 -20.19 11.88
C PHE A 193 21.89 -21.52 11.21
N GLY A 194 22.89 -22.21 10.59
CA GLY A 194 22.67 -23.50 9.92
C GLY A 194 21.99 -23.39 8.54
N ARG A 195 21.91 -22.18 7.96
CA ARG A 195 21.45 -21.92 6.59
C ARG A 195 22.50 -21.12 5.83
N THR A 196 22.51 -21.31 4.51
CA THR A 196 23.42 -20.59 3.61
C THR A 196 22.70 -19.38 3.03
N TYR A 197 23.32 -18.21 3.12
CA TYR A 197 22.84 -16.94 2.58
C TYR A 197 23.91 -16.33 1.68
N SER A 198 23.49 -15.55 0.67
CA SER A 198 24.45 -14.74 -0.09
C SER A 198 24.94 -13.56 0.77
N TRP A 199 26.21 -13.19 0.62
CA TRP A 199 26.75 -11.98 1.24
C TRP A 199 26.04 -10.71 0.80
N THR A 200 25.52 -10.67 -0.43
CA THR A 200 24.71 -9.55 -0.92
C THR A 200 23.47 -9.31 -0.06
N VAL A 201 22.81 -10.39 0.40
CA VAL A 201 21.66 -10.31 1.31
C VAL A 201 22.09 -9.75 2.67
N VAL A 202 23.20 -10.22 3.22
CA VAL A 202 23.69 -9.79 4.54
C VAL A 202 24.11 -8.33 4.52
N ILE A 203 24.90 -7.92 3.52
CA ILE A 203 25.38 -6.53 3.39
C ILE A 203 24.22 -5.57 3.13
N SER A 204 23.33 -5.90 2.21
CA SER A 204 22.15 -5.05 1.94
C SER A 204 21.26 -4.89 3.17
N CYS A 205 21.08 -5.95 3.95
CA CYS A 205 20.33 -5.92 5.20
C CYS A 205 20.97 -5.00 6.24
N LEU A 206 22.29 -5.06 6.43
CA LEU A 206 23.00 -4.19 7.37
C LEU A 206 22.87 -2.71 6.96
N ILE A 207 23.10 -2.39 5.69
CA ILE A 207 22.97 -1.02 5.16
C ILE A 207 21.53 -0.53 5.34
N LEU A 208 20.53 -1.35 4.96
CA LEU A 208 19.13 -1.01 5.08
C LEU A 208 18.75 -0.74 6.54
N THR A 209 19.11 -1.64 7.45
CA THR A 209 18.80 -1.48 8.88
C THR A 209 19.41 -0.21 9.45
N PHE A 210 20.64 0.12 9.08
CA PHE A 210 21.31 1.35 9.48
C PHE A 210 20.59 2.59 8.95
N CYS A 211 20.23 2.62 7.66
CA CYS A 211 19.48 3.73 7.05
C CYS A 211 18.09 3.92 7.69
N VAL A 212 17.38 2.81 7.93
CA VAL A 212 16.07 2.83 8.61
C VAL A 212 16.22 3.39 10.02
N ALA A 213 17.18 2.91 10.81
CA ALA A 213 17.41 3.41 12.16
C ALA A 213 17.69 4.93 12.21
N LEU A 214 18.51 5.43 11.27
CA LEU A 214 18.81 6.86 11.17
C LEU A 214 17.56 7.72 10.96
N VAL A 215 16.60 7.25 10.18
CA VAL A 215 15.36 7.99 9.89
C VAL A 215 14.38 7.87 11.04
N LEU A 216 14.12 6.65 11.55
CA LEU A 216 13.10 6.38 12.56
C LEU A 216 13.35 7.10 13.88
N ILE A 217 14.60 7.27 14.28
CA ILE A 217 14.97 8.02 15.51
C ILE A 217 14.44 9.48 15.47
N GLY A 218 14.27 10.04 14.26
CA GLY A 218 13.77 11.41 14.07
C GLY A 218 12.23 11.55 14.02
N GLY A 219 11.48 10.46 14.13
CA GLY A 219 10.00 10.44 14.12
C GLY A 219 9.38 10.97 12.84
N ILE A 220 8.06 11.30 12.90
CA ILE A 220 7.25 11.68 11.72
C ILE A 220 7.84 12.84 10.91
N GLN A 221 8.43 13.82 11.54
CA GLN A 221 9.01 14.98 10.85
C GLN A 221 10.18 14.58 9.96
N ARG A 222 11.02 13.62 10.38
CA ARG A 222 12.11 13.11 9.56
C ARG A 222 11.61 12.15 8.50
N ILE A 223 10.68 11.27 8.85
CA ILE A 223 10.03 10.35 7.92
C ILE A 223 9.38 11.13 6.78
N SER A 224 8.58 12.15 7.08
CA SER A 224 7.90 12.95 6.06
C SER A 224 8.86 13.77 5.19
N LYS A 225 9.96 14.31 5.75
CA LYS A 225 11.01 14.98 4.97
C LYS A 225 11.68 14.03 3.97
N VAL A 226 12.00 12.82 4.40
CA VAL A 226 12.58 11.79 3.53
C VAL A 226 11.58 11.37 2.47
N ALA A 227 10.31 11.13 2.84
CA ALA A 227 9.25 10.77 1.93
C ALA A 227 8.99 11.84 0.86
N GLN A 228 8.97 13.13 1.20
CA GLN A 228 8.78 14.23 0.25
C GLN A 228 9.84 14.30 -0.86
N VAL A 229 11.04 13.79 -0.61
CA VAL A 229 12.12 13.75 -1.60
C VAL A 229 12.12 12.43 -2.37
N ILE A 230 12.08 11.31 -1.65
CA ILE A 230 12.23 9.99 -2.27
C ILE A 230 10.98 9.61 -3.07
N VAL A 231 9.78 9.86 -2.54
CA VAL A 231 8.53 9.39 -3.19
C VAL A 231 8.32 10.02 -4.59
N PRO A 232 8.42 11.33 -4.77
CA PRO A 232 8.32 11.90 -6.12
C PRO A 232 9.42 11.40 -7.06
N PHE A 233 10.65 11.27 -6.56
CA PHE A 233 11.78 10.79 -7.36
C PHE A 233 11.56 9.33 -7.83
N MET A 234 11.24 8.43 -6.91
CA MET A 234 11.03 7.02 -7.24
C MET A 234 9.83 6.81 -8.16
N ALA A 235 8.71 7.53 -7.89
CA ALA A 235 7.52 7.45 -8.72
C ALA A 235 7.77 7.98 -10.14
N ALA A 236 8.48 9.10 -10.27
CA ALA A 236 8.85 9.66 -11.57
C ALA A 236 9.79 8.72 -12.35
N THR A 237 10.82 8.16 -11.70
CA THR A 237 11.76 7.22 -12.34
C THR A 237 11.03 5.98 -12.85
N TYR A 238 10.16 5.38 -12.01
CA TYR A 238 9.38 4.21 -12.40
C TYR A 238 8.38 4.52 -13.51
N PHE A 239 7.70 5.66 -13.41
CA PHE A 239 6.74 6.13 -14.41
C PHE A 239 7.43 6.35 -15.77
N LEU A 240 8.59 6.99 -15.80
CA LEU A 240 9.36 7.21 -17.03
C LEU A 240 9.81 5.89 -17.65
N ALA A 241 10.34 4.96 -16.85
CA ALA A 241 10.71 3.64 -17.34
C ALA A 241 9.49 2.90 -17.93
N GLY A 242 8.34 2.96 -17.27
CA GLY A 242 7.10 2.35 -17.77
C GLY A 242 6.57 2.99 -19.04
N ILE A 243 6.62 4.31 -19.14
CA ILE A 243 6.25 5.02 -20.38
C ILE A 243 7.18 4.61 -21.53
N LEU A 244 8.47 4.47 -21.29
CA LEU A 244 9.40 3.99 -22.31
C LEU A 244 9.03 2.58 -22.78
N ILE A 245 8.72 1.63 -21.85
CA ILE A 245 8.23 0.31 -22.23
C ILE A 245 7.00 0.40 -23.15
N ILE A 246 6.02 1.21 -22.78
CA ILE A 246 4.77 1.38 -23.55
C ILE A 246 5.07 2.00 -24.92
N LEU A 247 5.89 3.03 -25.00
CA LEU A 247 6.20 3.74 -26.25
C LEU A 247 6.99 2.85 -27.23
N PHE A 248 7.98 2.11 -26.75
CA PHE A 248 8.77 1.21 -27.61
C PHE A 248 8.02 -0.04 -28.07
N ASN A 249 6.91 -0.37 -27.39
CA ASN A 249 6.06 -1.53 -27.73
C ASN A 249 4.61 -1.11 -28.01
N ILE A 250 4.39 0.11 -28.51
CA ILE A 250 3.06 0.73 -28.63
C ILE A 250 2.10 -0.09 -29.51
N THR A 251 2.63 -0.83 -30.49
CA THR A 251 1.86 -1.69 -31.41
C THR A 251 1.22 -2.86 -30.70
N ASP A 252 1.83 -3.38 -29.63
CA ASP A 252 1.40 -4.56 -28.89
C ASP A 252 0.52 -4.22 -27.68
N VAL A 253 0.48 -2.94 -27.28
CA VAL A 253 -0.34 -2.46 -26.15
C VAL A 253 -1.82 -2.79 -26.31
N PRO A 254 -2.49 -2.58 -27.49
CA PRO A 254 -3.89 -2.95 -27.66
C PRO A 254 -4.15 -4.44 -27.44
N ALA A 255 -3.25 -5.30 -27.91
CA ALA A 255 -3.34 -6.75 -27.73
C ALA A 255 -3.16 -7.15 -26.25
N ALA A 256 -2.25 -6.49 -25.53
CA ALA A 256 -2.05 -6.69 -24.09
C ALA A 256 -3.30 -6.29 -23.29
N ILE A 257 -3.90 -5.13 -23.58
CA ILE A 257 -5.14 -4.68 -22.92
C ILE A 257 -6.30 -5.64 -23.21
N LEU A 258 -6.43 -6.06 -24.46
CA LEU A 258 -7.46 -7.06 -24.83
C LEU A 258 -7.26 -8.38 -24.06
N THR A 259 -6.00 -8.83 -23.93
CA THR A 259 -5.65 -10.03 -23.15
C THR A 259 -6.04 -9.88 -21.67
N ILE A 260 -5.77 -8.73 -21.07
CA ILE A 260 -6.16 -8.41 -19.67
C ILE A 260 -7.69 -8.51 -19.54
N VAL A 261 -8.45 -7.86 -20.41
CA VAL A 261 -9.91 -7.84 -20.33
C VAL A 261 -10.50 -9.23 -20.58
N GLN A 262 -10.05 -9.95 -21.61
CA GLN A 262 -10.52 -11.31 -21.90
C GLN A 262 -10.23 -12.28 -20.77
N SER A 263 -9.03 -12.21 -20.19
CA SER A 263 -8.63 -13.05 -19.06
C SER A 263 -9.46 -12.73 -17.79
N ALA A 264 -9.82 -11.46 -17.58
CA ALA A 264 -10.62 -11.05 -16.42
C ALA A 264 -12.00 -11.71 -16.33
N PHE A 265 -12.58 -12.05 -17.48
CA PHE A 265 -13.88 -12.70 -17.59
C PHE A 265 -13.79 -14.19 -17.97
N GLY A 266 -12.58 -14.77 -17.92
CA GLY A 266 -12.36 -16.19 -18.20
C GLY A 266 -12.57 -16.58 -19.67
N LEU A 267 -12.61 -15.61 -20.60
CA LEU A 267 -12.95 -15.86 -22.01
C LEU A 267 -11.90 -16.70 -22.77
N LYS A 268 -10.69 -16.83 -22.20
CA LYS A 268 -9.61 -17.68 -22.73
C LYS A 268 -9.56 -19.08 -22.10
N ALA A 269 -10.36 -19.34 -21.06
CA ALA A 269 -10.39 -20.66 -20.43
C ALA A 269 -11.30 -21.63 -21.21
N ALA A 270 -10.95 -22.92 -21.17
CA ALA A 270 -11.81 -23.95 -21.74
C ALA A 270 -13.21 -23.94 -21.12
N ALA A 271 -14.25 -24.27 -21.85
CA ALA A 271 -15.67 -24.04 -21.55
C ALA A 271 -16.16 -24.47 -20.15
N GLY A 272 -15.46 -25.36 -19.44
CA GLY A 272 -15.79 -25.75 -18.05
C GLY A 272 -15.04 -24.98 -16.96
N GLY A 273 -13.99 -24.18 -17.30
CA GLY A 273 -13.11 -23.50 -16.35
C GLY A 273 -13.27 -21.97 -16.30
N ALA A 274 -14.10 -21.38 -17.16
CA ALA A 274 -14.20 -19.91 -17.30
C ALA A 274 -14.58 -19.19 -15.99
N LEU A 275 -15.60 -19.69 -15.29
CA LEU A 275 -16.02 -19.11 -14.00
C LEU A 275 -14.94 -19.28 -12.92
N GLY A 276 -14.28 -20.44 -12.86
CA GLY A 276 -13.18 -20.67 -11.94
C GLY A 276 -12.02 -19.74 -12.19
N ALA A 277 -11.60 -19.59 -13.45
CA ALA A 277 -10.52 -18.66 -13.83
C ALA A 277 -10.87 -17.20 -13.51
N MET A 278 -12.11 -16.77 -13.77
CA MET A 278 -12.59 -15.44 -13.41
C MET A 278 -12.54 -15.20 -11.90
N VAL A 279 -13.01 -16.14 -11.07
CA VAL A 279 -12.99 -16.02 -9.61
C VAL A 279 -11.56 -15.93 -9.09
N VAL A 280 -10.64 -16.76 -9.59
CA VAL A 280 -9.22 -16.71 -9.20
C VAL A 280 -8.58 -15.38 -9.59
N ALA A 281 -8.79 -14.91 -10.83
CA ALA A 281 -8.31 -13.60 -11.26
C ALA A 281 -8.84 -12.46 -10.39
N MET A 282 -10.13 -12.50 -10.04
CA MET A 282 -10.78 -11.55 -9.15
C MET A 282 -10.17 -11.58 -7.76
N GLN A 283 -10.05 -12.74 -7.13
CA GLN A 283 -9.49 -12.87 -5.78
C GLN A 283 -8.05 -12.38 -5.72
N LYS A 284 -7.21 -12.84 -6.64
CA LYS A 284 -5.79 -12.45 -6.66
C LYS A 284 -5.60 -10.98 -7.00
N GLY A 285 -6.37 -10.47 -7.98
CA GLY A 285 -6.31 -9.05 -8.36
C GLY A 285 -6.76 -8.13 -7.23
N ILE A 286 -7.92 -8.37 -6.62
CA ILE A 286 -8.46 -7.51 -5.56
C ILE A 286 -7.56 -7.57 -4.31
N ALA A 287 -7.15 -8.76 -3.87
CA ALA A 287 -6.30 -8.91 -2.69
C ALA A 287 -4.96 -8.16 -2.86
N ARG A 288 -4.28 -8.33 -3.99
CA ARG A 288 -3.00 -7.64 -4.25
C ARG A 288 -3.18 -6.14 -4.56
N GLY A 289 -4.31 -5.75 -5.17
CA GLY A 289 -4.67 -4.33 -5.35
C GLY A 289 -4.84 -3.61 -4.02
N ILE A 290 -5.57 -4.20 -3.08
CA ILE A 290 -5.78 -3.64 -1.75
C ILE A 290 -4.49 -3.67 -0.92
N PHE A 291 -3.70 -4.73 -1.05
CA PHE A 291 -2.37 -4.80 -0.43
C PHE A 291 -1.48 -3.63 -0.87
N SER A 292 -1.55 -3.23 -2.15
CA SER A 292 -0.77 -2.12 -2.70
C SER A 292 -1.33 -0.76 -2.25
N ASN A 293 -2.60 -0.46 -2.56
CA ASN A 293 -3.16 0.88 -2.35
C ASN A 293 -3.75 1.13 -0.95
N GLU A 294 -3.87 0.09 -0.14
CA GLU A 294 -4.36 0.13 1.24
C GLU A 294 -5.78 0.74 1.42
N ALA A 295 -6.59 0.81 0.37
CA ALA A 295 -7.95 1.34 0.48
C ALA A 295 -8.86 0.37 1.24
N GLY A 296 -9.45 0.84 2.34
CA GLY A 296 -10.28 0.02 3.22
C GLY A 296 -9.50 -0.63 4.38
N LEU A 297 -8.16 -0.58 4.37
CA LEU A 297 -7.36 -1.08 5.48
C LEU A 297 -7.33 -0.11 6.69
N GLY A 298 -7.52 1.19 6.45
CA GLY A 298 -7.48 2.20 7.52
C GLY A 298 -6.08 2.64 7.93
N SER A 299 -5.04 2.30 7.20
CA SER A 299 -3.65 2.69 7.47
C SER A 299 -3.35 4.14 7.09
N ALA A 300 -3.61 4.53 5.84
CA ALA A 300 -3.34 5.87 5.33
C ALA A 300 -4.03 7.03 6.10
N PRO A 301 -5.25 6.87 6.67
CA PRO A 301 -5.85 7.87 7.55
C PRO A 301 -4.95 8.30 8.71
N ILE A 302 -4.06 7.44 9.18
CA ILE A 302 -3.13 7.77 10.28
C ILE A 302 -2.16 8.88 9.86
N ALA A 303 -1.62 8.82 8.63
CA ALA A 303 -0.81 9.93 8.09
C ALA A 303 -1.65 11.16 7.74
N ALA A 304 -2.85 10.97 7.20
CA ALA A 304 -3.74 12.07 6.84
C ALA A 304 -4.15 12.90 8.05
N ALA A 305 -4.31 12.29 9.21
CA ALA A 305 -4.62 12.99 10.46
C ALA A 305 -3.55 14.02 10.86
N ALA A 306 -2.27 13.76 10.54
CA ALA A 306 -1.16 14.67 10.85
C ALA A 306 -1.09 15.88 9.91
N ALA A 307 -1.89 15.93 8.84
CA ALA A 307 -1.88 17.05 7.90
C ALA A 307 -2.32 18.37 8.54
N ARG A 308 -1.60 19.45 8.21
CA ARG A 308 -1.92 20.80 8.65
C ARG A 308 -3.06 21.36 7.82
N THR A 309 -4.29 21.09 8.24
CA THR A 309 -5.51 21.56 7.59
C THR A 309 -6.65 21.68 8.61
N ASN A 310 -7.55 22.65 8.38
CA ASN A 310 -8.79 22.77 9.12
C ASN A 310 -9.99 22.14 8.38
N GLU A 311 -9.78 21.69 7.12
CA GLU A 311 -10.82 21.18 6.26
C GLU A 311 -10.68 19.66 6.02
N PRO A 312 -11.47 18.82 6.72
CA PRO A 312 -11.40 17.36 6.57
C PRO A 312 -11.61 16.88 5.14
N VAL A 313 -12.54 17.51 4.41
CA VAL A 313 -12.86 17.18 3.01
C VAL A 313 -11.69 17.45 2.10
N ARG A 314 -10.97 18.55 2.29
CA ARG A 314 -9.79 18.90 1.51
C ARG A 314 -8.70 17.83 1.63
N GLN A 315 -8.41 17.40 2.86
CA GLN A 315 -7.44 16.31 3.06
C GLN A 315 -7.93 14.98 2.51
N GLY A 316 -9.22 14.68 2.62
CA GLY A 316 -9.83 13.52 1.98
C GLY A 316 -9.59 13.51 0.46
N LEU A 317 -9.81 14.67 -0.21
CA LEU A 317 -9.56 14.83 -1.64
C LEU A 317 -8.07 14.64 -1.98
N VAL A 318 -7.15 15.25 -1.23
CA VAL A 318 -5.71 15.06 -1.43
C VAL A 318 -5.34 13.58 -1.26
N SER A 319 -5.77 12.94 -0.18
CA SER A 319 -5.39 11.56 0.14
C SER A 319 -5.97 10.52 -0.82
N MET A 320 -7.14 10.77 -1.43
CA MET A 320 -7.70 9.80 -2.40
C MET A 320 -6.85 9.67 -3.66
N THR A 321 -6.03 10.68 -3.99
CA THR A 321 -5.11 10.62 -5.12
C THR A 321 -4.04 9.56 -4.95
N ALA A 322 -3.72 9.16 -3.70
CA ALA A 322 -2.77 8.10 -3.43
C ALA A 322 -3.20 6.78 -4.05
N THR A 323 -4.48 6.36 -3.92
CA THR A 323 -5.00 5.14 -4.54
C THR A 323 -4.95 5.21 -6.06
N PHE A 324 -5.23 6.38 -6.63
CA PHE A 324 -5.15 6.59 -8.07
C PHE A 324 -3.69 6.47 -8.57
N ILE A 325 -2.75 7.16 -7.93
CA ILE A 325 -1.33 7.13 -8.29
C ILE A 325 -0.77 5.72 -8.13
N ASP A 326 -1.02 5.07 -6.98
CA ASP A 326 -0.51 3.74 -6.66
C ASP A 326 -0.99 2.68 -7.68
N THR A 327 -2.29 2.55 -7.86
CA THR A 327 -2.83 1.42 -8.61
C THR A 327 -3.14 1.75 -10.07
N ILE A 328 -3.80 2.90 -10.34
CA ILE A 328 -4.17 3.24 -11.72
C ILE A 328 -2.94 3.65 -12.53
N ILE A 329 -1.89 4.22 -11.90
CA ILE A 329 -0.66 4.57 -12.60
C ILE A 329 0.40 3.49 -12.39
N ILE A 330 0.93 3.33 -11.18
CA ILE A 330 2.13 2.51 -10.93
C ILE A 330 1.88 1.01 -11.16
N CYS A 331 0.82 0.44 -10.56
CA CYS A 331 0.51 -0.98 -10.79
C CYS A 331 0.13 -1.27 -12.25
N SER A 332 -0.51 -0.30 -12.94
CA SER A 332 -0.83 -0.46 -14.37
C SER A 332 0.42 -0.57 -15.23
N ILE A 333 1.44 0.26 -14.95
CA ILE A 333 2.73 0.19 -15.63
C ILE A 333 3.34 -1.21 -15.48
N THR A 334 3.41 -1.70 -14.24
CA THR A 334 3.94 -3.04 -13.95
C THR A 334 3.15 -4.11 -14.67
N GLY A 335 1.83 -4.09 -14.52
CA GLY A 335 0.97 -5.14 -15.07
C GLY A 335 0.94 -5.14 -16.60
N ILE A 336 0.86 -3.96 -17.23
CA ILE A 336 0.91 -3.84 -18.69
C ILE A 336 2.27 -4.32 -19.20
N ALA A 337 3.40 -3.93 -18.59
CA ALA A 337 4.72 -4.40 -18.97
C ALA A 337 4.84 -5.93 -18.90
N ILE A 338 4.35 -6.55 -17.82
CA ILE A 338 4.38 -8.00 -17.63
C ILE A 338 3.54 -8.72 -18.72
N VAL A 339 2.33 -8.22 -19.00
CA VAL A 339 1.43 -8.85 -19.99
C VAL A 339 1.93 -8.65 -21.41
N LEU A 340 2.38 -7.46 -21.74
CA LEU A 340 2.89 -7.07 -23.06
C LEU A 340 4.12 -7.89 -23.46
N THR A 341 5.03 -8.15 -22.51
CA THR A 341 6.25 -8.94 -22.74
C THR A 341 6.07 -10.45 -22.60
N GLY A 342 4.91 -10.91 -22.14
CA GLY A 342 4.66 -12.32 -21.86
C GLY A 342 5.45 -12.89 -20.67
N ALA A 343 6.06 -12.05 -19.85
CA ALA A 343 6.92 -12.48 -18.75
C ALA A 343 6.18 -13.34 -17.70
N TYR A 344 4.86 -13.21 -17.60
CA TYR A 344 4.02 -14.00 -16.68
C TYR A 344 3.96 -15.50 -16.99
N ASP A 345 4.27 -15.90 -18.21
CA ASP A 345 4.19 -17.31 -18.69
C ASP A 345 5.58 -17.97 -18.82
N MET A 346 6.62 -17.34 -18.30
CA MET A 346 8.01 -17.82 -18.40
C MET A 346 8.46 -18.70 -17.22
N GLY A 347 7.54 -19.11 -16.34
CA GLY A 347 7.86 -19.92 -15.16
C GLY A 347 8.69 -19.19 -14.09
N LEU A 348 8.65 -17.84 -14.10
CA LEU A 348 9.34 -16.99 -13.14
C LEU A 348 8.39 -16.63 -11.98
N GLU A 349 8.95 -16.24 -10.84
CA GLU A 349 8.20 -15.83 -9.66
C GLU A 349 8.71 -14.51 -9.06
N GLY A 350 7.83 -13.80 -8.37
CA GLY A 350 8.15 -12.60 -7.59
C GLY A 350 8.80 -11.51 -8.43
N VAL A 351 9.91 -10.96 -7.96
CA VAL A 351 10.62 -9.85 -8.62
C VAL A 351 11.19 -10.23 -9.98
N ALA A 352 11.54 -11.51 -10.19
CA ALA A 352 12.14 -11.98 -11.44
C ALA A 352 11.20 -11.78 -12.65
N VAL A 353 9.89 -11.90 -12.45
CA VAL A 353 8.87 -11.65 -13.49
C VAL A 353 8.94 -10.20 -14.00
N THR A 354 8.92 -9.25 -13.08
CA THR A 354 8.97 -7.81 -13.44
C THR A 354 10.35 -7.43 -13.99
N THR A 355 11.43 -8.01 -13.45
CA THR A 355 12.78 -7.82 -13.99
C THR A 355 12.84 -8.26 -15.45
N LYS A 356 12.30 -9.45 -15.75
CA LYS A 356 12.26 -9.96 -17.13
C LYS A 356 11.39 -9.10 -18.04
N ALA A 357 10.26 -8.63 -17.55
CA ALA A 357 9.40 -7.71 -18.31
C ALA A 357 10.13 -6.40 -18.66
N PHE A 358 10.92 -5.84 -17.73
CA PHE A 358 11.71 -4.64 -17.99
C PHE A 358 12.87 -4.88 -18.93
N GLN A 359 13.55 -6.04 -18.83
CA GLN A 359 14.61 -6.43 -19.77
C GLN A 359 14.11 -6.54 -21.21
N ILE A 360 12.93 -7.15 -21.42
CA ILE A 360 12.35 -7.33 -22.75
C ILE A 360 11.76 -6.02 -23.26
N GLY A 361 11.10 -5.25 -22.39
CA GLY A 361 10.30 -4.08 -22.80
C GLY A 361 11.09 -2.80 -22.97
N LEU A 362 12.24 -2.63 -22.28
CA LEU A 362 13.07 -1.42 -22.40
C LEU A 362 14.09 -1.53 -23.54
N PRO A 363 14.40 -0.42 -24.24
CA PRO A 363 15.39 -0.39 -25.31
C PRO A 363 16.83 -0.28 -24.77
N PHE A 364 17.10 -0.86 -23.61
CA PHE A 364 18.38 -0.82 -22.94
C PHE A 364 18.97 -2.23 -22.77
N PRO A 365 20.30 -2.37 -22.56
CA PRO A 365 20.88 -3.65 -22.18
C PRO A 365 20.24 -4.20 -20.89
N ASP A 366 20.10 -5.53 -20.81
CA ASP A 366 19.44 -6.24 -19.69
C ASP A 366 19.95 -5.79 -18.31
N GLY A 367 21.26 -5.53 -18.17
CA GLY A 367 21.86 -5.06 -16.93
C GLY A 367 21.36 -3.66 -16.52
N VAL A 368 21.11 -2.75 -17.48
CA VAL A 368 20.60 -1.41 -17.21
C VAL A 368 19.13 -1.48 -16.80
N ALA A 369 18.32 -2.27 -17.52
CA ALA A 369 16.91 -2.47 -17.18
C ALA A 369 16.75 -3.08 -15.78
N SER A 370 17.55 -4.10 -15.48
CA SER A 370 17.57 -4.74 -14.14
C SER A 370 18.00 -3.77 -13.04
N PHE A 371 19.00 -2.92 -13.31
CA PHE A 371 19.46 -1.91 -12.35
C PHE A 371 18.37 -0.89 -12.04
N ILE A 372 17.68 -0.38 -13.07
CA ILE A 372 16.58 0.57 -12.89
C ILE A 372 15.49 -0.04 -12.01
N LEU A 373 15.07 -1.27 -12.29
CA LEU A 373 14.03 -1.92 -11.50
C LEU A 373 14.49 -2.20 -10.06
N MET A 374 15.70 -2.72 -9.86
CA MET A 374 16.28 -2.95 -8.54
C MET A 374 16.30 -1.64 -7.72
N LEU A 375 16.77 -0.55 -8.32
CA LEU A 375 16.84 0.76 -7.67
C LEU A 375 15.45 1.27 -7.27
N CYS A 376 14.47 1.18 -8.17
CA CYS A 376 13.09 1.54 -7.88
C CYS A 376 12.52 0.70 -6.73
N LEU A 377 12.72 -0.63 -6.76
CA LEU A 377 12.21 -1.51 -5.72
C LEU A 377 12.85 -1.21 -4.35
N VAL A 378 14.15 -0.92 -4.32
CA VAL A 378 14.85 -0.55 -3.08
C VAL A 378 14.23 0.73 -2.49
N PHE A 379 14.02 1.77 -3.29
CA PHE A 379 13.39 2.99 -2.80
C PHE A 379 11.94 2.80 -2.40
N PHE A 380 11.14 2.07 -3.18
CA PHE A 380 9.75 1.76 -2.88
C PHE A 380 9.65 1.05 -1.53
N ALA A 381 10.38 -0.04 -1.37
CA ALA A 381 10.33 -0.83 -0.16
C ALA A 381 10.93 -0.10 1.06
N PHE A 382 12.01 0.66 0.87
CA PHE A 382 12.60 1.47 1.93
C PHE A 382 11.61 2.50 2.49
N THR A 383 10.94 3.23 1.61
CA THR A 383 9.95 4.23 2.06
C THR A 383 8.75 3.57 2.72
N THR A 384 8.34 2.39 2.27
CA THR A 384 7.24 1.63 2.90
C THR A 384 7.58 1.20 4.32
N ILE A 385 8.82 0.78 4.59
CA ILE A 385 9.28 0.49 5.96
C ILE A 385 9.12 1.72 6.86
N LEU A 386 9.48 2.90 6.36
CA LEU A 386 9.38 4.15 7.14
C LEU A 386 7.92 4.56 7.40
N GLY A 387 7.06 4.46 6.38
CA GLY A 387 5.65 4.82 6.50
C GLY A 387 4.88 3.90 7.45
N TRP A 388 5.15 2.61 7.40
CA TRP A 388 4.50 1.63 8.27
C TRP A 388 5.00 1.65 9.71
N ASP A 389 6.27 2.03 9.97
CA ASP A 389 6.71 2.33 11.34
C ASP A 389 5.85 3.40 11.97
N TYR A 390 5.63 4.50 11.24
CA TYR A 390 4.77 5.59 11.73
C TYR A 390 3.35 5.11 12.02
N TYR A 391 2.73 4.33 11.12
CA TYR A 391 1.36 3.84 11.32
C TYR A 391 1.22 2.94 12.55
N SER A 392 2.10 1.98 12.65
CA SER A 392 2.08 1.01 13.75
C SER A 392 2.50 1.62 15.09
N GLU A 393 3.41 2.59 15.08
CA GLU A 393 3.74 3.39 16.28
C GLU A 393 2.53 4.15 16.79
N ARG A 394 1.73 4.79 15.90
CA ARG A 394 0.48 5.48 16.29
C ARG A 394 -0.56 4.50 16.86
N CYS A 395 -0.66 3.29 16.30
CA CYS A 395 -1.51 2.24 16.86
C CYS A 395 -1.07 1.83 18.28
N LEU A 396 0.25 1.68 18.50
CA LEU A 396 0.79 1.38 19.82
C LEU A 396 0.57 2.54 20.80
N GLU A 397 0.78 3.76 20.36
CA GLU A 397 0.55 4.95 21.16
C GLU A 397 -0.88 5.01 21.68
N TYR A 398 -1.86 4.75 20.81
CA TYR A 398 -3.27 4.64 21.20
C TYR A 398 -3.48 3.56 22.27
N LEU A 399 -2.95 2.34 22.07
CA LEU A 399 -3.12 1.23 23.03
C LEU A 399 -2.45 1.48 24.37
N THR A 400 -1.33 2.20 24.38
CA THR A 400 -0.53 2.45 25.60
C THR A 400 -0.83 3.79 26.24
N ASN A 401 -1.79 4.57 25.71
CA ASN A 401 -2.09 5.94 26.13
C ASN A 401 -0.83 6.82 26.15
N GLY A 402 -0.05 6.80 25.09
CA GLY A 402 1.10 7.68 24.89
C GLY A 402 2.34 7.38 25.75
N LYS A 403 2.49 6.16 26.31
CA LYS A 403 3.64 5.80 27.14
C LYS A 403 4.95 5.84 26.35
N LYS A 404 5.75 6.89 26.48
CA LYS A 404 7.03 7.13 25.77
C LYS A 404 8.02 5.95 25.84
N LYS A 405 8.05 5.22 26.98
CA LYS A 405 8.91 4.03 27.14
C LYS A 405 8.50 2.90 26.19
N CYS A 406 7.18 2.65 26.02
CA CYS A 406 6.67 1.63 25.12
C CYS A 406 6.97 1.99 23.66
N ILE A 407 6.78 3.24 23.28
CA ILE A 407 7.08 3.75 21.92
C ILE A 407 8.56 3.58 21.61
N LYS A 408 9.46 3.95 22.55
CA LYS A 408 10.91 3.78 22.37
C LYS A 408 11.30 2.30 22.23
N ALA A 409 10.75 1.42 23.05
CA ALA A 409 10.99 -0.02 22.97
C ALA A 409 10.52 -0.58 21.63
N TYR A 410 9.33 -0.14 21.18
CA TYR A 410 8.75 -0.54 19.89
C TYR A 410 9.68 -0.21 18.71
N ARG A 411 10.21 1.00 18.63
CA ARG A 411 11.14 1.40 17.56
C ARG A 411 12.35 0.47 17.47
N TRP A 412 12.91 0.07 18.61
CA TRP A 412 14.02 -0.88 18.61
C TRP A 412 13.61 -2.28 18.16
N ILE A 413 12.44 -2.74 18.57
CA ILE A 413 11.88 -4.02 18.11
C ILE A 413 11.63 -3.96 16.60
N TYR A 414 11.09 -2.85 16.09
CA TYR A 414 10.85 -2.65 14.67
C TYR A 414 12.17 -2.71 13.86
N ILE A 415 13.20 -2.00 14.29
CA ILE A 415 14.53 -2.05 13.69
C ILE A 415 15.10 -3.47 13.70
N LEU A 416 14.91 -4.21 14.79
CA LEU A 416 15.30 -5.61 14.89
C LEU A 416 14.54 -6.50 13.89
N CYS A 417 13.23 -6.27 13.70
CA CYS A 417 12.43 -6.97 12.70
C CYS A 417 12.92 -6.69 11.27
N VAL A 418 13.31 -5.44 10.97
CA VAL A 418 13.94 -5.08 9.70
C VAL A 418 15.23 -5.89 9.48
N PHE A 419 16.06 -6.03 10.51
CA PHE A 419 17.29 -6.82 10.43
C PHE A 419 17.03 -8.32 10.22
N ILE A 420 15.99 -8.88 10.84
CA ILE A 420 15.67 -10.31 10.77
C ILE A 420 14.95 -10.68 9.46
N GLY A 421 14.21 -9.74 8.87
CA GLY A 421 13.32 -9.98 7.73
C GLY A 421 13.91 -10.77 6.57
N PRO A 422 15.14 -10.51 6.08
CA PRO A 422 15.72 -11.22 4.95
C PRO A 422 15.98 -12.70 5.20
N TYR A 423 16.07 -13.09 6.45
CA TYR A 423 16.37 -14.47 6.86
C TYR A 423 15.10 -15.32 7.06
N MET A 424 13.92 -14.72 6.92
CA MET A 424 12.63 -15.42 7.00
C MET A 424 12.26 -16.07 5.66
N THR A 425 11.40 -17.08 5.69
CA THR A 425 10.90 -17.70 4.45
C THR A 425 9.85 -16.80 3.79
N VAL A 426 9.98 -16.60 2.48
CA VAL A 426 9.12 -15.69 1.68
C VAL A 426 7.64 -16.01 1.86
N SER A 427 7.25 -17.30 1.73
CA SER A 427 5.85 -17.73 1.83
C SER A 427 5.21 -17.34 3.17
N ALA A 428 5.82 -17.71 4.30
CA ALA A 428 5.28 -17.41 5.63
C ALA A 428 5.14 -15.90 5.87
N VAL A 429 6.10 -15.11 5.37
CA VAL A 429 6.09 -13.64 5.49
C VAL A 429 4.86 -13.03 4.80
N TRP A 430 4.58 -13.44 3.57
CA TRP A 430 3.44 -12.92 2.82
C TRP A 430 2.10 -13.37 3.43
N THR A 431 1.99 -14.63 3.86
CA THR A 431 0.76 -15.15 4.47
C THR A 431 0.45 -14.43 5.78
N ILE A 432 1.45 -14.20 6.64
CA ILE A 432 1.26 -13.44 7.89
C ILE A 432 0.83 -12.00 7.59
N ALA A 433 1.47 -11.34 6.62
CA ALA A 433 1.13 -9.99 6.22
C ALA A 433 -0.33 -9.90 5.74
N ASP A 434 -0.76 -10.83 4.91
CA ASP A 434 -2.12 -10.89 4.39
C ASP A 434 -3.14 -11.07 5.53
N ILE A 435 -2.92 -12.00 6.45
CA ILE A 435 -3.81 -12.25 7.60
C ILE A 435 -4.01 -10.98 8.44
N PHE A 436 -2.93 -10.32 8.85
CA PHE A 436 -3.03 -9.12 9.68
C PHE A 436 -3.73 -7.97 8.94
N ASN A 437 -3.45 -7.78 7.65
CA ASN A 437 -4.11 -6.79 6.82
C ASN A 437 -5.62 -7.02 6.72
N GLY A 438 -6.03 -8.24 6.41
CA GLY A 438 -7.45 -8.56 6.29
C GLY A 438 -8.21 -8.35 7.60
N LEU A 439 -7.62 -8.76 8.72
CA LEU A 439 -8.22 -8.59 10.05
C LEU A 439 -8.26 -7.12 10.49
N MET A 440 -7.30 -6.29 10.08
CA MET A 440 -7.30 -4.84 10.33
C MET A 440 -8.39 -4.12 9.52
N ALA A 441 -8.71 -4.60 8.31
CA ALA A 441 -9.72 -3.98 7.45
C ALA A 441 -11.14 -4.04 8.07
N ILE A 442 -11.48 -5.13 8.73
CA ILE A 442 -12.86 -5.37 9.22
C ILE A 442 -13.35 -4.26 10.17
N PRO A 443 -12.64 -3.89 11.26
CA PRO A 443 -13.04 -2.79 12.13
C PRO A 443 -13.22 -1.46 11.37
N ASN A 444 -12.32 -1.19 10.44
CA ASN A 444 -12.36 0.03 9.64
C ASN A 444 -13.59 0.09 8.72
N LEU A 445 -13.90 -0.98 8.00
CA LEU A 445 -15.07 -1.05 7.12
C LEU A 445 -16.38 -0.88 7.87
N ILE A 446 -16.50 -1.48 9.07
CA ILE A 446 -17.65 -1.27 9.96
C ILE A 446 -17.80 0.21 10.30
N ALA A 447 -16.72 0.89 10.65
CA ALA A 447 -16.74 2.31 10.99
C ALA A 447 -17.12 3.19 9.79
N LEU A 448 -16.61 2.88 8.60
CA LEU A 448 -16.93 3.63 7.37
C LEU A 448 -18.42 3.57 7.04
N VAL A 449 -19.02 2.40 7.17
CA VAL A 449 -20.47 2.25 6.95
C VAL A 449 -21.25 3.03 8.01
N ALA A 450 -20.90 2.90 9.29
CA ALA A 450 -21.56 3.58 10.40
C ALA A 450 -21.45 5.11 10.28
N LEU A 451 -20.29 5.63 9.89
CA LEU A 451 -20.00 7.07 9.80
C LEU A 451 -20.25 7.66 8.39
N SER A 452 -20.75 6.87 7.45
CA SER A 452 -20.99 7.31 6.07
C SER A 452 -21.92 8.52 5.95
N GLY A 453 -22.84 8.70 6.91
CA GLY A 453 -23.69 9.89 7.02
C GLY A 453 -22.91 11.15 7.34
N VAL A 454 -21.91 11.04 8.23
CA VAL A 454 -21.01 12.14 8.58
C VAL A 454 -20.18 12.54 7.35
N VAL A 455 -19.59 11.56 6.66
CA VAL A 455 -18.82 11.82 5.44
C VAL A 455 -19.66 12.53 4.38
N ALA A 456 -20.89 12.05 4.13
CA ALA A 456 -21.77 12.65 3.13
C ALA A 456 -22.17 14.10 3.49
N LYS A 457 -22.44 14.38 4.77
CA LYS A 457 -22.77 15.72 5.25
C LYS A 457 -21.60 16.68 5.07
N GLU A 458 -20.41 16.31 5.59
CA GLU A 458 -19.20 17.15 5.48
C GLU A 458 -18.86 17.44 4.02
N THR A 459 -18.93 16.39 3.16
CA THR A 459 -18.68 16.54 1.73
C THR A 459 -19.64 17.52 1.08
N LYS A 460 -20.95 17.41 1.37
CA LYS A 460 -21.95 18.29 0.82
C LYS A 460 -21.74 19.74 1.29
N ASP A 461 -21.56 19.95 2.59
CA ASP A 461 -21.40 21.28 3.17
C ASP A 461 -20.15 21.98 2.60
N TYR A 462 -19.04 21.25 2.44
CA TYR A 462 -17.81 21.75 1.83
C TYR A 462 -17.99 22.14 0.35
N LEU A 463 -18.61 21.25 -0.45
CA LEU A 463 -18.84 21.51 -1.88
C LEU A 463 -19.82 22.65 -2.10
N ASP A 464 -20.81 22.84 -1.22
CA ASP A 464 -21.75 23.96 -1.29
C ASP A 464 -21.05 25.30 -0.95
N ARG A 465 -20.12 25.33 0.01
CA ARG A 465 -19.27 26.52 0.28
C ARG A 465 -18.38 26.90 -0.91
N ILE A 466 -17.80 25.91 -1.61
CA ILE A 466 -17.06 26.17 -2.85
C ILE A 466 -17.93 26.78 -3.93
N LYS A 467 -19.15 26.24 -4.13
CA LYS A 467 -20.10 26.80 -5.13
C LYS A 467 -20.47 28.23 -4.83
N LYS A 468 -20.59 28.58 -3.56
CA LYS A 468 -20.88 29.96 -3.10
C LYS A 468 -19.64 30.86 -3.10
N LYS A 469 -18.45 30.34 -3.48
CA LYS A 469 -17.16 31.06 -3.45
C LYS A 469 -16.77 31.56 -2.04
N GLU A 470 -17.20 30.87 -1.00
CA GLU A 470 -16.83 31.15 0.40
C GLU A 470 -15.44 30.57 0.71
N ILE A 471 -15.02 29.57 -0.03
CA ILE A 471 -13.69 28.91 0.03
C ILE A 471 -13.22 28.59 -1.39
N ASP A 472 -11.87 28.49 -1.57
CA ASP A 472 -11.20 28.19 -2.85
C ASP A 472 -11.07 26.68 -3.15
#